data_a8fbdd853ebe20741ebaacfe9e1659bc
#
_entry.id   a8fbdd853ebe20741ebaacfe9e1659bc
#
_cell.length_a   1.000
_cell.length_b   1.000
_cell.length_c   1.000
_cell.angle_alpha   90.00
_cell.angle_beta   90.00
_cell.angle_gamma   90.00
#
_symmetry.space_group_name_H-M   'P 1'
#
loop_
_entity.id
_entity.type
_entity.pdbx_description
1 polymer ?
#
loop_
_entity_poly.entity_id
_entity_poly.type
_entity_poly.pdbx_seq_one_letter_code
_entity_poly.pdbx_strand_id
1 'polypeptide(L)'
;MDNKFFNFLLRKEGVILLVVALVSFFIYHDFSKASEYASLQDYYSQQVSWDQCYENFECATFDVPIDYAKISTGTFQISALRYMAQDPKRRIGSLIVNPGGPGASGVDYAYNAEYIFSPNILDRYDIVGFDPRGVSRSAPIVCYNDQETDANYASDSKVDTTAEFKQAIADSKRFLQKCFNKNEHLTAFSTANAARDMDILRALVGDKKLNYLGKSYGTFMGALYAKLFPNNIGRVVLDGAVDPRISNFEQTKTQAVSFDNALQAFIADCIKESSCPLPRNQQQATQTITKLWQSAATNPLPLKNAKSDNREVTESLLVIGTASALYDSGEGWPELRKALAQALKGYGDLYLELADLYTGRQKDGTYPNNEFDSGAIIDCLDFADARTPQEIRADAEKVAEAAPVFGPYIGLSGLACKYFATPQPVEVTKTKTNATIVIVGTTGDPATPYAWAKGLAKLLPNSDLLTYVGDGHTGQGRGNACIDDAIDAFYLKGTLPTAGLRCTA
;
A
#
# COMPACT_ATOMS: atom_id res chain seq x y z
N MET A 1 -27.12 12.71 2.22
CA MET A 1 -26.14 12.07 1.32
C MET A 1 -25.64 10.84 2.03
N ASP A 2 -25.99 9.70 1.49
CA ASP A 2 -25.86 8.41 2.20
C ASP A 2 -24.40 7.99 2.33
N ASN A 3 -24.03 7.74 3.54
CA ASN A 3 -22.73 7.32 4.05
C ASN A 3 -22.42 5.87 3.61
N LYS A 4 -22.22 5.64 2.29
CA LYS A 4 -22.07 4.29 1.72
C LYS A 4 -20.75 3.62 2.09
N PHE A 5 -19.65 4.38 2.21
CA PHE A 5 -18.33 3.84 2.56
C PHE A 5 -18.24 3.48 4.04
N PHE A 6 -18.72 4.34 4.92
CA PHE A 6 -18.76 4.05 6.37
C PHE A 6 -19.81 2.99 6.72
N ASN A 7 -20.94 2.93 6.01
CA ASN A 7 -21.91 1.85 6.15
C ASN A 7 -21.42 0.50 5.60
N PHE A 8 -20.47 0.50 4.67
CA PHE A 8 -19.75 -0.70 4.22
C PHE A 8 -18.89 -1.27 5.35
N LEU A 9 -18.16 -0.44 6.08
CA LEU A 9 -17.40 -0.84 7.27
C LEU A 9 -18.30 -1.26 8.46
N LEU A 10 -19.55 -0.80 8.52
CA LEU A 10 -20.50 -1.08 9.61
C LEU A 10 -21.50 -2.21 9.33
N ARG A 11 -21.62 -2.73 8.09
CA ARG A 11 -22.36 -3.96 7.78
C ARG A 11 -21.58 -5.24 8.11
N LYS A 12 -21.07 -5.31 9.33
CA LYS A 12 -20.04 -6.26 9.77
C LYS A 12 -20.56 -7.64 10.18
N GLU A 13 -21.85 -7.87 10.29
CA GLU A 13 -22.34 -9.19 10.72
C GLU A 13 -22.26 -10.24 9.58
N GLY A 14 -22.28 -9.81 8.31
CA GLY A 14 -22.10 -10.71 7.16
C GLY A 14 -20.63 -10.94 6.80
N VAL A 15 -19.76 -9.95 6.99
CA VAL A 15 -18.34 -10.02 6.61
C VAL A 15 -17.52 -10.85 7.61
N ILE A 16 -17.85 -10.79 8.91
CA ILE A 16 -17.13 -11.54 9.96
C ILE A 16 -17.28 -13.06 9.79
N LEU A 17 -18.46 -13.55 9.44
CA LEU A 17 -18.67 -14.97 9.18
C LEU A 17 -17.98 -15.47 7.91
N LEU A 18 -17.82 -14.61 6.90
CA LEU A 18 -17.20 -14.94 5.63
C LEU A 18 -15.66 -14.88 5.70
N VAL A 19 -15.08 -13.93 6.46
CA VAL A 19 -13.62 -13.86 6.70
C VAL A 19 -13.16 -15.08 7.51
N VAL A 20 -13.93 -15.51 8.50
CA VAL A 20 -13.63 -16.74 9.29
C VAL A 20 -13.69 -17.99 8.40
N ALA A 21 -14.62 -18.10 7.45
CA ALA A 21 -14.71 -19.23 6.53
C ALA A 21 -13.54 -19.27 5.52
N LEU A 22 -13.08 -18.09 5.04
CA LEU A 22 -11.89 -17.99 4.19
C LEU A 22 -10.60 -18.36 4.95
N VAL A 23 -10.44 -17.85 6.15
CA VAL A 23 -9.32 -18.24 7.02
C VAL A 23 -9.33 -19.74 7.28
N SER A 24 -10.49 -20.35 7.48
CA SER A 24 -10.58 -21.80 7.71
C SER A 24 -10.26 -22.67 6.48
N PHE A 25 -10.52 -22.21 5.28
CA PHE A 25 -10.20 -22.95 4.06
C PHE A 25 -8.69 -22.94 3.73
N PHE A 26 -7.97 -21.88 4.16
CA PHE A 26 -6.53 -21.70 3.90
C PHE A 26 -5.60 -22.10 5.06
N ILE A 27 -6.11 -22.46 6.24
CA ILE A 27 -5.30 -22.74 7.47
C ILE A 27 -4.40 -24.00 7.36
N TYR A 28 -4.48 -24.81 6.30
CA TYR A 28 -3.70 -26.05 6.17
C TYR A 28 -3.09 -26.27 4.78
N HIS A 29 -2.67 -25.22 4.10
CA HIS A 29 -1.86 -25.41 2.90
C HIS A 29 -0.39 -25.16 3.19
N ASP A 30 0.46 -26.12 2.86
CA ASP A 30 1.89 -25.93 2.70
C ASP A 30 2.08 -24.99 1.52
N PHE A 31 2.37 -23.72 1.79
CA PHE A 31 2.54 -22.68 0.76
C PHE A 31 3.82 -22.85 -0.07
N SER A 32 4.71 -23.73 0.36
CA SER A 32 5.92 -24.09 -0.41
C SER A 32 6.05 -25.59 -0.51
N LYS A 33 6.27 -26.09 -1.71
CA LYS A 33 6.44 -27.51 -1.99
C LYS A 33 7.62 -27.75 -2.93
N ALA A 34 8.13 -28.98 -2.96
CA ALA A 34 9.12 -29.38 -3.96
C ALA A 34 8.55 -29.13 -5.36
N SER A 35 9.37 -28.60 -6.26
CA SER A 35 8.90 -28.31 -7.62
C SER A 35 8.61 -29.60 -8.39
N GLU A 36 7.39 -29.70 -8.91
CA GLU A 36 6.97 -30.73 -9.87
C GLU A 36 7.28 -30.29 -11.31
N TYR A 37 7.68 -29.05 -11.53
CA TYR A 37 7.93 -28.43 -12.82
C TYR A 37 9.40 -28.60 -13.23
N ALA A 38 9.65 -29.02 -14.48
CA ALA A 38 10.98 -29.19 -15.01
C ALA A 38 11.56 -27.91 -15.62
N SER A 39 10.70 -27.00 -16.02
CA SER A 39 11.07 -25.74 -16.68
C SER A 39 10.15 -24.58 -16.30
N LEU A 40 10.60 -23.35 -16.56
CA LEU A 40 9.75 -22.15 -16.38
C LEU A 40 8.51 -22.21 -17.29
N GLN A 41 8.60 -22.82 -18.48
CA GLN A 41 7.47 -22.94 -19.39
C GLN A 41 6.33 -23.77 -18.80
N ASP A 42 6.62 -24.73 -17.94
CA ASP A 42 5.61 -25.57 -17.31
C ASP A 42 4.71 -24.73 -16.37
N TYR A 43 5.28 -23.74 -15.67
CA TYR A 43 4.49 -22.78 -14.87
C TYR A 43 3.55 -21.92 -15.72
N TYR A 44 3.95 -21.55 -16.94
CA TYR A 44 3.11 -20.80 -17.87
C TYR A 44 2.00 -21.64 -18.50
N SER A 45 2.13 -22.96 -18.49
CA SER A 45 1.18 -23.91 -19.11
C SER A 45 0.40 -24.73 -18.10
N GLN A 46 0.57 -24.49 -16.81
CA GLN A 46 -0.20 -25.17 -15.76
C GLN A 46 -1.70 -24.94 -15.95
N GLN A 47 -2.50 -25.94 -15.56
CA GLN A 47 -3.95 -25.81 -15.56
C GLN A 47 -4.40 -25.23 -14.22
N VAL A 48 -5.15 -24.14 -14.29
CA VAL A 48 -5.70 -23.46 -13.09
C VAL A 48 -7.20 -23.64 -13.08
N SER A 49 -7.73 -24.21 -11.98
CA SER A 49 -9.17 -24.25 -11.74
C SER A 49 -9.60 -22.94 -11.11
N TRP A 50 -10.58 -22.30 -11.74
CA TRP A 50 -11.27 -21.14 -11.18
C TRP A 50 -12.62 -21.62 -10.63
N ASP A 51 -12.71 -21.64 -9.32
CA ASP A 51 -13.90 -22.15 -8.62
C ASP A 51 -14.71 -20.99 -8.04
N GLN A 52 -16.02 -21.04 -8.17
CA GLN A 52 -16.88 -20.02 -7.58
C GLN A 52 -16.71 -19.98 -6.07
N CYS A 53 -16.28 -18.85 -5.53
CA CYS A 53 -16.05 -18.65 -4.10
C CYS A 53 -17.04 -17.66 -3.45
N TYR A 54 -17.55 -16.72 -4.25
CA TYR A 54 -18.62 -15.78 -3.87
C TYR A 54 -19.53 -15.54 -5.08
N GLU A 55 -20.67 -14.87 -4.84
CA GLU A 55 -21.52 -14.39 -5.93
C GLU A 55 -20.71 -13.46 -6.85
N ASN A 56 -20.69 -13.71 -8.15
CA ASN A 56 -19.93 -13.00 -9.20
C ASN A 56 -18.40 -13.13 -9.11
N PHE A 57 -17.85 -13.93 -8.18
CA PHE A 57 -16.40 -14.10 -8.04
C PHE A 57 -15.97 -15.55 -8.18
N GLU A 58 -14.79 -15.73 -8.76
CA GLU A 58 -14.10 -17.00 -8.78
C GLU A 58 -12.71 -16.86 -8.13
N CYS A 59 -12.32 -17.88 -7.38
CA CYS A 59 -11.02 -17.97 -6.73
C CYS A 59 -10.18 -19.05 -7.38
N ALA A 60 -8.88 -18.83 -7.35
CA ALA A 60 -7.91 -19.80 -7.83
C ALA A 60 -6.62 -19.74 -7.03
N THR A 61 -5.84 -20.80 -7.08
CA THR A 61 -4.42 -20.80 -6.73
C THR A 61 -3.61 -21.26 -7.94
N PHE A 62 -2.42 -20.69 -8.09
CA PHE A 62 -1.48 -21.10 -9.12
C PHE A 62 -0.06 -21.16 -8.55
N ASP A 63 0.77 -21.96 -9.15
CA ASP A 63 2.13 -22.21 -8.72
C ASP A 63 3.11 -21.27 -9.41
N VAL A 64 4.11 -20.80 -8.63
CA VAL A 64 5.23 -19.99 -9.14
C VAL A 64 6.55 -20.49 -8.57
N PRO A 65 7.70 -20.37 -9.27
CA PRO A 65 8.97 -20.81 -8.70
C PRO A 65 9.35 -19.96 -7.49
N ILE A 66 9.86 -20.59 -6.43
CA ILE A 66 10.51 -19.88 -5.32
C ILE A 66 11.65 -19.03 -5.84
N ASP A 67 12.52 -19.64 -6.67
CA ASP A 67 13.67 -18.98 -7.28
C ASP A 67 13.61 -19.11 -8.81
N TYR A 68 13.44 -18.01 -9.51
CA TYR A 68 13.41 -17.96 -10.97
C TYR A 68 14.74 -18.31 -11.63
N ALA A 69 15.86 -18.23 -10.90
CA ALA A 69 17.17 -18.67 -11.39
C ALA A 69 17.40 -20.17 -11.16
N LYS A 70 16.67 -20.78 -10.22
CA LYS A 70 16.81 -22.19 -9.86
C LYS A 70 15.45 -22.83 -9.59
N ILE A 71 14.77 -23.24 -10.65
CA ILE A 71 13.41 -23.79 -10.61
C ILE A 71 13.27 -24.98 -9.63
N SER A 72 14.32 -25.79 -9.47
CA SER A 72 14.36 -26.94 -8.54
C SER A 72 14.33 -26.55 -7.06
N THR A 73 14.40 -25.27 -6.69
CA THR A 73 14.33 -24.82 -5.30
C THR A 73 12.98 -25.16 -4.67
N GLY A 74 11.90 -25.12 -5.45
CA GLY A 74 10.53 -25.36 -5.01
C GLY A 74 9.54 -24.38 -5.61
N THR A 75 8.32 -24.44 -5.11
CA THR A 75 7.17 -23.73 -5.64
C THR A 75 6.45 -23.00 -4.50
N PHE A 76 6.08 -21.74 -4.71
CA PHE A 76 5.06 -21.05 -3.91
C PHE A 76 3.70 -21.18 -4.58
N GLN A 77 2.64 -21.23 -3.76
CA GLN A 77 1.27 -21.10 -4.22
C GLN A 77 0.82 -19.64 -4.08
N ILE A 78 0.27 -19.09 -5.14
CA ILE A 78 -0.24 -17.71 -5.22
C ILE A 78 -1.76 -17.77 -5.32
N SER A 79 -2.44 -17.02 -4.45
CA SER A 79 -3.89 -16.89 -4.43
C SER A 79 -4.34 -15.75 -5.32
N ALA A 80 -5.39 -16.00 -6.09
CA ALA A 80 -6.03 -15.01 -6.96
C ALA A 80 -7.55 -15.08 -6.84
N LEU A 81 -8.18 -13.94 -7.10
CA LEU A 81 -9.63 -13.77 -7.20
C LEU A 81 -9.94 -12.97 -8.45
N ARG A 82 -11.02 -13.33 -9.14
CA ARG A 82 -11.54 -12.53 -10.25
C ARG A 82 -13.02 -12.22 -10.09
N TYR A 83 -13.37 -10.97 -10.34
CA TYR A 83 -14.74 -10.53 -10.59
C TYR A 83 -14.99 -10.66 -12.08
N MET A 84 -15.99 -11.44 -12.46
CA MET A 84 -16.27 -11.75 -13.86
C MET A 84 -16.86 -10.55 -14.61
N ALA A 85 -16.42 -10.32 -15.87
CA ALA A 85 -17.03 -9.33 -16.74
C ALA A 85 -18.54 -9.56 -16.89
N GLN A 86 -19.34 -8.52 -16.63
CA GLN A 86 -20.80 -8.63 -16.60
C GLN A 86 -21.40 -8.77 -18.01
N ASP A 87 -20.67 -8.40 -19.07
CA ASP A 87 -21.02 -8.69 -20.46
C ASP A 87 -19.93 -9.56 -21.14
N PRO A 88 -20.00 -10.90 -20.95
CA PRO A 88 -18.98 -11.82 -21.47
C PRO A 88 -18.83 -11.77 -22.99
N LYS A 89 -19.89 -11.37 -23.72
CA LYS A 89 -19.85 -11.27 -25.19
C LYS A 89 -19.00 -10.11 -25.68
N ARG A 90 -18.83 -9.09 -24.88
CA ARG A 90 -18.02 -7.90 -25.17
C ARG A 90 -16.76 -7.80 -24.32
N ARG A 91 -16.42 -8.86 -23.60
CA ARG A 91 -15.21 -8.92 -22.78
C ARG A 91 -13.96 -8.54 -23.59
N ILE A 92 -13.12 -7.66 -23.03
CA ILE A 92 -11.85 -7.22 -23.64
C ILE A 92 -10.69 -8.12 -23.17
N GLY A 93 -10.67 -8.51 -21.91
CA GLY A 93 -9.60 -9.28 -21.27
C GLY A 93 -9.70 -9.18 -19.77
N SER A 94 -8.59 -9.47 -19.09
CA SER A 94 -8.46 -9.27 -17.64
C SER A 94 -7.78 -7.94 -17.35
N LEU A 95 -8.22 -7.26 -16.30
CA LEU A 95 -7.54 -6.11 -15.69
C LEU A 95 -6.95 -6.57 -14.35
N ILE A 96 -5.65 -6.80 -14.34
CA ILE A 96 -4.95 -7.20 -13.11
C ILE A 96 -4.76 -5.95 -12.24
N VAL A 97 -5.01 -6.08 -10.93
CA VAL A 97 -5.00 -4.95 -10.01
C VAL A 97 -4.07 -5.19 -8.82
N ASN A 98 -3.43 -4.13 -8.35
CA ASN A 98 -2.63 -4.14 -7.13
C ASN A 98 -2.81 -2.81 -6.37
N PRO A 99 -3.26 -2.86 -5.09
CA PRO A 99 -3.54 -1.65 -4.29
C PRO A 99 -2.28 -0.94 -3.77
N GLY A 100 -1.16 -1.63 -3.68
CA GLY A 100 0.09 -1.10 -3.14
C GLY A 100 0.50 -1.69 -1.80
N GLY A 101 0.82 -0.87 -0.86
CA GLY A 101 1.46 -1.14 0.41
C GLY A 101 2.95 -0.76 0.36
N PRO A 102 3.94 -1.68 0.23
CA PRO A 102 3.80 -3.12 -0.08
C PRO A 102 3.10 -3.92 1.02
N GLY A 103 2.53 -5.05 0.61
CA GLY A 103 1.89 -5.97 1.56
C GLY A 103 0.36 -5.95 1.58
N ALA A 104 -0.28 -5.00 0.91
CA ALA A 104 -1.73 -4.99 0.78
C ALA A 104 -2.23 -6.07 -0.18
N SER A 105 -3.37 -6.71 0.18
CA SER A 105 -3.94 -7.81 -0.57
C SER A 105 -4.58 -7.36 -1.89
N GLY A 106 -4.08 -7.90 -3.01
CA GLY A 106 -4.71 -7.71 -4.32
C GLY A 106 -6.04 -8.47 -4.44
N VAL A 107 -6.20 -9.60 -3.75
CA VAL A 107 -7.45 -10.35 -3.66
C VAL A 107 -8.54 -9.51 -3.01
N ASP A 108 -8.24 -8.90 -1.84
CA ASP A 108 -9.21 -8.06 -1.13
C ASP A 108 -9.54 -6.78 -1.91
N TYR A 109 -8.57 -6.26 -2.67
CA TYR A 109 -8.81 -5.12 -3.55
C TYR A 109 -9.76 -5.48 -4.69
N ALA A 110 -9.54 -6.60 -5.38
CA ALA A 110 -10.44 -7.07 -6.44
C ALA A 110 -11.82 -7.46 -5.92
N TYR A 111 -11.93 -7.94 -4.68
CA TYR A 111 -13.21 -8.21 -4.02
C TYR A 111 -14.09 -6.95 -3.91
N ASN A 112 -13.46 -5.78 -3.86
CA ASN A 112 -14.14 -4.49 -3.83
C ASN A 112 -14.33 -3.86 -5.23
N ALA A 113 -14.21 -4.63 -6.31
CA ALA A 113 -14.23 -4.13 -7.68
C ALA A 113 -15.46 -3.24 -7.99
N GLU A 114 -16.64 -3.58 -7.49
CA GLU A 114 -17.90 -2.83 -7.73
C GLU A 114 -17.87 -1.41 -7.14
N TYR A 115 -17.03 -1.16 -6.14
CA TYR A 115 -16.86 0.17 -5.53
C TYR A 115 -15.72 0.97 -6.16
N ILE A 116 -14.79 0.29 -6.84
CA ILE A 116 -13.56 0.88 -7.37
C ILE A 116 -13.71 1.27 -8.84
N PHE A 117 -14.44 0.46 -9.61
CA PHE A 117 -14.53 0.60 -11.05
C PHE A 117 -15.92 1.03 -11.52
N SER A 118 -15.96 1.76 -12.63
CA SER A 118 -17.22 2.10 -13.28
C SER A 118 -17.93 0.85 -13.81
N PRO A 119 -19.26 0.88 -13.93
CA PRO A 119 -20.02 -0.20 -14.57
C PRO A 119 -19.51 -0.55 -15.98
N ASN A 120 -19.01 0.44 -16.73
CA ASN A 120 -18.46 0.22 -18.07
C ASN A 120 -17.19 -0.65 -18.06
N ILE A 121 -16.35 -0.49 -17.06
CA ILE A 121 -15.14 -1.34 -16.86
C ILE A 121 -15.57 -2.74 -16.43
N LEU A 122 -16.49 -2.84 -15.45
CA LEU A 122 -17.00 -4.12 -14.94
C LEU A 122 -17.73 -4.95 -16.02
N ASP A 123 -18.39 -4.30 -16.98
CA ASP A 123 -18.98 -5.00 -18.12
C ASP A 123 -17.94 -5.65 -19.05
N ARG A 124 -16.74 -5.08 -19.13
CA ARG A 124 -15.79 -5.36 -20.21
C ARG A 124 -14.53 -6.09 -19.78
N TYR A 125 -14.19 -6.10 -18.50
CA TYR A 125 -13.01 -6.74 -17.95
C TYR A 125 -13.36 -7.69 -16.82
N ASP A 126 -12.67 -8.83 -16.78
CA ASP A 126 -12.53 -9.53 -15.51
C ASP A 126 -11.56 -8.72 -14.65
N ILE A 127 -11.98 -8.31 -13.46
CA ILE A 127 -11.07 -7.65 -12.51
C ILE A 127 -10.36 -8.73 -11.72
N VAL A 128 -9.06 -8.84 -11.88
CA VAL A 128 -8.25 -9.92 -11.30
C VAL A 128 -7.29 -9.35 -10.26
N GLY A 129 -7.48 -9.73 -9.00
CA GLY A 129 -6.53 -9.47 -7.94
C GLY A 129 -5.77 -10.73 -7.56
N PHE A 130 -4.52 -10.59 -7.21
CA PHE A 130 -3.74 -11.66 -6.60
C PHE A 130 -2.99 -11.13 -5.40
N ASP A 131 -2.79 -11.97 -4.40
CA ASP A 131 -1.88 -11.66 -3.31
C ASP A 131 -0.45 -11.93 -3.80
N PRO A 132 0.43 -10.93 -3.89
CA PRO A 132 1.81 -11.18 -4.27
C PRO A 132 2.48 -12.16 -3.30
N ARG A 133 3.54 -12.84 -3.74
CA ARG A 133 4.33 -13.70 -2.86
C ARG A 133 4.68 -12.98 -1.54
N GLY A 134 4.53 -13.64 -0.42
CA GLY A 134 4.75 -13.09 0.91
C GLY A 134 3.57 -12.33 1.51
N VAL A 135 2.49 -12.12 0.75
CA VAL A 135 1.33 -11.32 1.15
C VAL A 135 0.12 -12.19 1.40
N SER A 136 -0.56 -11.95 2.49
CA SER A 136 -1.86 -12.54 2.88
C SER A 136 -1.94 -14.04 2.62
N ARG A 137 -2.61 -14.50 1.55
CA ARG A 137 -2.86 -15.92 1.23
C ARG A 137 -1.75 -16.58 0.42
N SER A 138 -0.72 -15.83 0.03
CA SER A 138 0.34 -16.26 -0.90
C SER A 138 1.68 -16.40 -0.19
N ALA A 139 1.91 -17.54 0.49
CA ALA A 139 3.12 -17.79 1.29
C ALA A 139 3.43 -16.63 2.25
N PRO A 140 2.53 -16.29 3.18
CA PRO A 140 2.62 -15.06 3.98
C PRO A 140 3.89 -15.00 4.81
N ILE A 141 4.56 -13.85 4.79
CA ILE A 141 5.66 -13.54 5.70
C ILE A 141 5.08 -13.30 7.08
N VAL A 142 5.57 -14.02 8.09
CA VAL A 142 5.14 -13.87 9.49
C VAL A 142 6.34 -13.56 10.36
N CYS A 143 6.36 -12.39 11.00
CA CYS A 143 7.41 -11.97 11.92
C CYS A 143 6.86 -11.80 13.33
N TYR A 144 5.86 -10.94 13.49
CA TYR A 144 5.19 -10.66 14.74
C TYR A 144 3.86 -11.44 14.88
N ASN A 145 3.38 -11.60 16.09
CA ASN A 145 2.00 -11.92 16.38
C ASN A 145 1.20 -10.62 16.61
N ASP A 146 -0.12 -10.72 16.73
CA ASP A 146 -1.00 -9.55 16.85
C ASP A 146 -0.61 -8.64 18.03
N GLN A 147 -0.26 -9.22 19.19
CA GLN A 147 0.17 -8.44 20.37
C GLN A 147 1.50 -7.73 20.15
N GLU A 148 2.42 -8.36 19.44
CA GLU A 148 3.71 -7.75 19.09
C GLU A 148 3.54 -6.64 18.06
N THR A 149 2.58 -6.80 17.14
CA THR A 149 2.20 -5.78 16.16
C THR A 149 1.55 -4.59 16.85
N ASP A 150 0.61 -4.82 17.79
CA ASP A 150 0.02 -3.77 18.64
C ASP A 150 1.13 -2.99 19.39
N ALA A 151 2.03 -3.71 20.06
CA ALA A 151 3.12 -3.10 20.82
C ALA A 151 4.07 -2.29 19.93
N ASN A 152 4.32 -2.76 18.70
CA ASN A 152 5.19 -2.05 17.75
C ASN A 152 4.54 -0.74 17.26
N TYR A 153 3.26 -0.74 16.88
CA TYR A 153 2.57 0.48 16.46
C TYR A 153 2.39 1.50 17.60
N ALA A 154 2.23 1.02 18.84
CA ALA A 154 2.13 1.87 20.01
C ALA A 154 3.48 2.36 20.54
N SER A 155 4.60 1.79 20.06
CA SER A 155 5.95 2.15 20.53
C SER A 155 6.35 3.56 20.12
N ASP A 156 7.28 4.16 20.84
CA ASP A 156 7.83 5.45 20.49
C ASP A 156 8.61 5.37 19.17
N SER A 157 8.09 6.05 18.15
CA SER A 157 8.71 6.14 16.81
C SER A 157 9.60 7.38 16.67
N LYS A 158 9.56 8.31 17.64
CA LYS A 158 10.38 9.50 17.69
C LYS A 158 11.65 9.22 18.52
N VAL A 159 12.78 9.14 17.87
CA VAL A 159 14.04 8.79 18.50
C VAL A 159 14.83 10.06 18.84
N ASP A 160 14.62 10.58 20.06
CA ASP A 160 15.20 11.84 20.54
C ASP A 160 16.57 11.64 21.22
N THR A 161 16.79 10.49 21.83
CA THR A 161 17.97 10.21 22.63
C THR A 161 18.89 9.14 22.05
N THR A 162 20.13 9.09 22.55
CA THR A 162 21.06 8.02 22.19
C THR A 162 20.61 6.66 22.74
N ALA A 163 19.87 6.63 23.85
CA ALA A 163 19.34 5.39 24.42
C ALA A 163 18.22 4.83 23.53
N GLU A 164 17.29 5.63 23.10
CA GLU A 164 16.23 5.24 22.16
C GLU A 164 16.79 4.80 20.81
N PHE A 165 17.83 5.48 20.31
CA PHE A 165 18.50 5.04 19.07
C PHE A 165 19.14 3.65 19.20
N LYS A 166 19.77 3.35 20.35
CA LYS A 166 20.28 2.00 20.63
C LYS A 166 19.14 0.98 20.74
N GLN A 167 18.03 1.39 21.33
CA GLN A 167 16.83 0.55 21.39
C GLN A 167 16.26 0.28 20.00
N ALA A 168 16.10 1.29 19.16
CA ALA A 168 15.61 1.15 17.77
C ALA A 168 16.48 0.18 16.95
N ILE A 169 17.81 0.22 17.14
CA ILE A 169 18.73 -0.77 16.54
C ILE A 169 18.46 -2.18 17.07
N ALA A 170 18.25 -2.33 18.37
CA ALA A 170 17.98 -3.63 18.98
C ALA A 170 16.63 -4.20 18.50
N ASP A 171 15.62 -3.36 18.40
CA ASP A 171 14.28 -3.72 17.94
C ASP A 171 14.28 -4.13 16.46
N SER A 172 14.98 -3.37 15.60
CA SER A 172 15.18 -3.72 14.18
C SER A 172 15.82 -5.11 14.02
N LYS A 173 16.87 -5.39 14.79
CA LYS A 173 17.52 -6.71 14.78
C LYS A 173 16.61 -7.82 15.28
N ARG A 174 15.85 -7.56 16.35
CA ARG A 174 14.92 -8.53 16.93
C ARG A 174 13.79 -8.86 15.96
N PHE A 175 13.23 -7.84 15.29
CA PHE A 175 12.23 -8.02 14.24
C PHE A 175 12.74 -8.95 13.14
N LEU A 176 13.88 -8.61 12.53
CA LEU A 176 14.45 -9.42 11.45
C LEU A 176 14.78 -10.84 11.90
N GLN A 177 15.32 -11.02 13.11
CA GLN A 177 15.59 -12.36 13.62
C GLN A 177 14.32 -13.20 13.73
N LYS A 178 13.20 -12.60 14.16
CA LYS A 178 11.90 -13.28 14.19
C LYS A 178 11.44 -13.65 12.79
N CYS A 179 11.58 -12.74 11.82
CA CYS A 179 11.25 -13.01 10.43
C CYS A 179 12.07 -14.19 9.89
N PHE A 180 13.39 -14.19 10.08
CA PHE A 180 14.27 -15.28 9.62
C PHE A 180 13.98 -16.63 10.30
N ASN A 181 13.56 -16.61 11.56
CA ASN A 181 13.26 -17.83 12.29
C ASN A 181 11.93 -18.50 11.90
N LYS A 182 10.99 -17.71 11.34
CA LYS A 182 9.65 -18.17 11.03
C LYS A 182 9.41 -18.40 9.53
N ASN A 183 10.28 -17.85 8.67
CA ASN A 183 10.08 -17.92 7.24
C ASN A 183 11.32 -18.47 6.55
N GLU A 184 11.10 -19.43 5.68
CA GLU A 184 12.09 -19.87 4.72
C GLU A 184 12.09 -18.95 3.49
N HIS A 185 13.20 -18.89 2.77
CA HIS A 185 13.31 -18.20 1.49
C HIS A 185 12.99 -16.68 1.50
N LEU A 186 13.21 -15.96 2.62
CA LEU A 186 12.87 -14.52 2.72
C LEU A 186 13.42 -13.66 1.56
N THR A 187 14.55 -14.03 0.96
CA THR A 187 15.13 -13.32 -0.18
C THR A 187 14.37 -13.52 -1.50
N ALA A 188 13.40 -14.45 -1.53
CA ALA A 188 12.58 -14.71 -2.71
C ALA A 188 11.41 -13.74 -2.90
N PHE A 189 11.07 -12.93 -1.88
CA PHE A 189 9.86 -12.10 -1.86
C PHE A 189 10.02 -10.69 -2.49
N SER A 190 11.05 -10.47 -3.31
CA SER A 190 11.26 -9.19 -3.99
C SER A 190 10.13 -8.85 -4.98
N THR A 191 9.88 -7.55 -5.19
CA THR A 191 8.91 -7.07 -6.19
C THR A 191 9.26 -7.52 -7.61
N ALA A 192 10.53 -7.68 -7.93
CA ALA A 192 10.92 -8.22 -9.23
C ALA A 192 10.43 -9.66 -9.44
N ASN A 193 10.40 -10.48 -8.40
CA ASN A 193 9.84 -11.82 -8.47
C ASN A 193 8.29 -11.77 -8.51
N ALA A 194 7.65 -10.91 -7.74
CA ALA A 194 6.21 -10.69 -7.82
C ALA A 194 5.75 -10.21 -9.21
N ALA A 195 6.56 -9.37 -9.88
CA ALA A 195 6.30 -8.96 -11.26
C ALA A 195 6.42 -10.13 -12.26
N ARG A 196 7.30 -11.11 -12.00
CA ARG A 196 7.37 -12.35 -12.79
C ARG A 196 6.16 -13.26 -12.54
N ASP A 197 5.70 -13.37 -11.29
CA ASP A 197 4.47 -14.08 -10.95
C ASP A 197 3.27 -13.47 -11.67
N MET A 198 3.21 -12.15 -11.75
CA MET A 198 2.15 -11.44 -12.48
C MET A 198 2.18 -11.75 -13.98
N ASP A 199 3.35 -11.99 -14.58
CA ASP A 199 3.41 -12.42 -15.99
C ASP A 199 2.93 -13.87 -16.18
N ILE A 200 3.20 -14.75 -15.23
CA ILE A 200 2.60 -16.10 -15.20
C ILE A 200 1.08 -15.97 -15.10
N LEU A 201 0.55 -15.20 -14.14
CA LEU A 201 -0.89 -14.97 -13.99
C LEU A 201 -1.51 -14.43 -15.28
N ARG A 202 -0.88 -13.43 -15.93
CA ARG A 202 -1.32 -12.90 -17.24
C ARG A 202 -1.52 -14.01 -18.27
N ALA A 203 -0.58 -14.95 -18.35
CA ALA A 203 -0.69 -16.07 -19.29
C ALA A 203 -1.81 -17.05 -18.89
N LEU A 204 -1.96 -17.33 -17.59
CA LEU A 204 -2.96 -18.26 -17.07
C LEU A 204 -4.41 -17.76 -17.22
N VAL A 205 -4.63 -16.41 -17.19
CA VAL A 205 -5.94 -15.83 -17.54
C VAL A 205 -6.17 -15.72 -19.06
N GLY A 206 -5.20 -16.18 -19.89
CA GLY A 206 -5.30 -16.23 -21.34
C GLY A 206 -4.98 -14.93 -22.07
N ASP A 207 -4.43 -13.94 -21.40
CA ASP A 207 -4.16 -12.62 -21.98
C ASP A 207 -2.76 -12.55 -22.60
N LYS A 208 -2.68 -12.09 -23.87
CA LYS A 208 -1.39 -11.89 -24.56
C LYS A 208 -0.61 -10.70 -24.02
N LYS A 209 -1.30 -9.70 -23.48
CA LYS A 209 -0.77 -8.44 -22.98
C LYS A 209 -1.33 -8.17 -21.60
N LEU A 210 -0.53 -7.58 -20.72
CA LEU A 210 -0.95 -7.18 -19.39
C LEU A 210 -1.80 -5.91 -19.48
N ASN A 211 -3.07 -5.98 -19.04
CA ASN A 211 -3.79 -4.78 -18.62
C ASN A 211 -3.67 -4.70 -17.09
N TYR A 212 -3.29 -3.55 -16.58
CA TYR A 212 -2.91 -3.43 -15.18
C TYR A 212 -3.28 -2.07 -14.59
N LEU A 213 -3.82 -2.09 -13.39
CA LEU A 213 -3.92 -0.94 -12.51
C LEU A 213 -3.04 -1.17 -11.28
N GLY A 214 -1.96 -0.44 -11.17
CA GLY A 214 -1.15 -0.40 -9.95
C GLY A 214 -1.32 0.93 -9.24
N LYS A 215 -1.67 0.87 -7.96
CA LYS A 215 -1.74 2.06 -7.09
C LYS A 215 -0.56 2.09 -6.13
N SER A 216 -0.04 3.28 -5.82
CA SER A 216 1.01 3.45 -4.83
C SER A 216 2.24 2.55 -5.13
N TYR A 217 2.68 1.72 -4.17
CA TYR A 217 3.70 0.70 -4.41
C TYR A 217 3.40 -0.20 -5.64
N GLY A 218 2.13 -0.47 -5.97
CA GLY A 218 1.77 -1.22 -7.17
C GLY A 218 2.29 -0.59 -8.47
N THR A 219 2.61 0.71 -8.47
CA THR A 219 3.26 1.40 -9.59
C THR A 219 4.72 0.99 -9.75
N PHE A 220 5.41 0.71 -8.64
CA PHE A 220 6.77 0.17 -8.66
C PHE A 220 6.78 -1.25 -9.25
N MET A 221 5.82 -2.11 -8.85
CA MET A 221 5.64 -3.44 -9.46
C MET A 221 5.38 -3.31 -10.97
N GLY A 222 4.51 -2.38 -11.39
CA GLY A 222 4.24 -2.12 -12.81
C GLY A 222 5.45 -1.62 -13.59
N ALA A 223 6.29 -0.79 -12.98
CA ALA A 223 7.56 -0.30 -13.57
C ALA A 223 8.58 -1.44 -13.73
N LEU A 224 8.71 -2.32 -12.74
CA LEU A 224 9.54 -3.53 -12.82
C LEU A 224 9.01 -4.50 -13.89
N TYR A 225 7.70 -4.67 -13.96
CA TYR A 225 7.10 -5.48 -15.02
C TYR A 225 7.40 -4.91 -16.41
N ALA A 226 7.28 -3.61 -16.60
CA ALA A 226 7.63 -2.96 -17.87
C ALA A 226 9.10 -3.16 -18.23
N LYS A 227 10.01 -3.17 -17.25
CA LYS A 227 11.43 -3.46 -17.42
C LYS A 227 11.69 -4.91 -17.82
N LEU A 228 11.02 -5.87 -17.17
CA LEU A 228 11.22 -7.29 -17.38
C LEU A 228 10.52 -7.80 -18.65
N PHE A 229 9.33 -7.26 -18.95
CA PHE A 229 8.46 -7.71 -20.04
C PHE A 229 7.98 -6.56 -20.94
N PRO A 230 8.89 -5.76 -21.55
CA PRO A 230 8.52 -4.55 -22.30
C PRO A 230 7.61 -4.84 -23.51
N ASN A 231 7.61 -6.08 -24.00
CA ASN A 231 6.79 -6.52 -25.11
C ASN A 231 5.39 -7.02 -24.67
N ASN A 232 5.16 -7.23 -23.39
CA ASN A 232 3.89 -7.76 -22.86
C ASN A 232 2.95 -6.67 -22.33
N ILE A 233 3.27 -5.40 -22.51
CA ILE A 233 2.45 -4.27 -22.05
C ILE A 233 1.20 -4.13 -22.92
N GLY A 234 0.04 -4.10 -22.27
CA GLY A 234 -1.27 -3.76 -22.81
C GLY A 234 -1.70 -2.36 -22.36
N ARG A 235 -2.83 -2.26 -21.68
CA ARG A 235 -3.35 -1.02 -21.09
C ARG A 235 -2.96 -0.93 -19.62
N VAL A 236 -1.94 -0.15 -19.31
CA VAL A 236 -1.36 -0.06 -17.96
C VAL A 236 -1.54 1.35 -17.43
N VAL A 237 -2.11 1.45 -16.23
CA VAL A 237 -2.26 2.69 -15.45
C VAL A 237 -1.47 2.53 -14.16
N LEU A 238 -0.62 3.52 -13.84
CA LEU A 238 0.22 3.59 -12.65
C LEU A 238 -0.18 4.85 -11.87
N ASP A 239 -0.98 4.68 -10.82
CA ASP A 239 -1.62 5.77 -10.07
C ASP A 239 -1.01 5.96 -8.69
N GLY A 240 -0.62 7.19 -8.36
CA GLY A 240 0.18 7.50 -7.16
C GLY A 240 1.59 6.93 -7.29
N ALA A 241 2.29 7.38 -8.32
CA ALA A 241 3.49 6.73 -8.83
C ALA A 241 4.72 6.85 -7.93
N VAL A 242 5.43 5.74 -7.72
CA VAL A 242 6.75 5.68 -7.08
C VAL A 242 7.84 5.88 -8.13
N ASP A 243 8.85 6.70 -7.84
CA ASP A 243 10.08 6.79 -8.65
C ASP A 243 11.10 5.75 -8.17
N PRO A 244 11.34 4.68 -8.91
CA PRO A 244 12.20 3.58 -8.46
C PRO A 244 13.69 3.91 -8.40
N ARG A 245 14.10 5.14 -8.76
CA ARG A 245 15.52 5.56 -8.77
C ARG A 245 15.95 6.23 -7.48
N ILE A 246 15.00 6.68 -6.67
CA ILE A 246 15.33 7.43 -5.46
C ILE A 246 15.84 6.50 -4.36
N SER A 247 16.84 6.95 -3.63
CA SER A 247 17.39 6.23 -2.48
C SER A 247 16.39 6.20 -1.32
N ASN A 248 16.55 5.25 -0.38
CA ASN A 248 15.79 5.23 0.87
C ASN A 248 15.74 6.59 1.58
N PHE A 249 16.87 7.29 1.63
CA PHE A 249 16.94 8.62 2.23
C PHE A 249 16.05 9.63 1.51
N GLU A 250 16.17 9.74 0.19
CA GLU A 250 15.36 10.70 -0.59
C GLU A 250 13.87 10.31 -0.59
N GLN A 251 13.56 9.00 -0.58
CA GLN A 251 12.18 8.53 -0.44
C GLN A 251 11.59 8.97 0.89
N THR A 252 12.24 8.65 2.01
CA THR A 252 11.82 9.03 3.36
C THR A 252 11.68 10.54 3.49
N LYS A 253 12.67 11.31 3.03
CA LYS A 253 12.68 12.77 3.12
C LYS A 253 11.55 13.41 2.32
N THR A 254 11.39 13.01 1.06
CA THR A 254 10.35 13.62 0.20
C THR A 254 8.95 13.21 0.61
N GLN A 255 8.76 12.00 1.13
CA GLN A 255 7.50 11.56 1.71
C GLN A 255 7.18 12.33 3.00
N ALA A 256 8.14 12.50 3.91
CA ALA A 256 7.95 13.30 5.12
C ALA A 256 7.51 14.73 4.81
N VAL A 257 8.18 15.38 3.85
CA VAL A 257 7.82 16.73 3.37
C VAL A 257 6.40 16.75 2.80
N SER A 258 6.00 15.71 2.08
CA SER A 258 4.65 15.64 1.51
C SER A 258 3.57 15.44 2.57
N PHE A 259 3.82 14.66 3.63
CA PHE A 259 2.93 14.56 4.77
C PHE A 259 2.81 15.90 5.51
N ASP A 260 3.92 16.61 5.73
CA ASP A 260 3.89 17.96 6.32
C ASP A 260 3.04 18.92 5.46
N ASN A 261 3.21 18.91 4.15
CA ASN A 261 2.43 19.73 3.23
C ASN A 261 0.94 19.36 3.25
N ALA A 262 0.61 18.07 3.26
CA ALA A 262 -0.78 17.61 3.35
C ALA A 262 -1.43 18.01 4.69
N LEU A 263 -0.68 17.95 5.80
CA LEU A 263 -1.17 18.47 7.08
C LEU A 263 -1.42 19.99 7.03
N GLN A 264 -0.53 20.76 6.38
CA GLN A 264 -0.76 22.20 6.21
C GLN A 264 -1.97 22.48 5.33
N ALA A 265 -2.21 21.70 4.27
CA ALA A 265 -3.41 21.80 3.43
C ALA A 265 -4.68 21.47 4.24
N PHE A 266 -4.68 20.40 5.02
CA PHE A 266 -5.76 20.06 5.95
C PHE A 266 -6.03 21.19 6.94
N ILE A 267 -5.00 21.76 7.59
CA ILE A 267 -5.16 22.86 8.55
C ILE A 267 -5.76 24.08 7.84
N ALA A 268 -5.28 24.43 6.64
CA ALA A 268 -5.78 25.55 5.86
C ALA A 268 -7.26 25.40 5.48
N ASP A 269 -7.69 24.16 5.24
CA ASP A 269 -9.10 23.82 5.03
C ASP A 269 -9.90 23.87 6.34
N CYS A 270 -9.42 23.18 7.37
CA CYS A 270 -10.10 23.13 8.69
C CYS A 270 -10.41 24.51 9.24
N ILE A 271 -9.42 25.41 9.26
CA ILE A 271 -9.60 26.75 9.87
C ILE A 271 -10.63 27.65 9.17
N LYS A 272 -11.10 27.29 7.98
CA LYS A 272 -12.22 27.97 7.30
C LYS A 272 -13.56 27.53 7.85
N GLU A 273 -13.65 26.31 8.40
CA GLU A 273 -14.86 25.71 8.91
C GLU A 273 -15.17 26.17 10.33
N SER A 274 -16.43 26.48 10.64
CA SER A 274 -16.85 26.87 11.99
C SER A 274 -16.65 25.79 13.04
N SER A 275 -16.72 24.52 12.61
CA SER A 275 -16.54 23.31 13.42
C SER A 275 -15.08 22.94 13.70
N CYS A 276 -14.10 23.62 13.09
CA CYS A 276 -12.69 23.32 13.30
C CYS A 276 -12.27 23.53 14.77
N PRO A 277 -11.71 22.49 15.42
CA PRO A 277 -11.31 22.60 16.82
C PRO A 277 -9.97 23.33 17.01
N LEU A 278 -9.28 23.68 15.92
CA LEU A 278 -7.96 24.31 15.95
C LEU A 278 -8.05 25.84 15.98
N PRO A 279 -7.01 26.52 16.47
CA PRO A 279 -6.87 27.97 16.31
C PRO A 279 -6.93 28.42 14.85
N ARG A 280 -7.46 29.60 14.58
CA ARG A 280 -7.61 30.16 13.23
C ARG A 280 -6.28 30.57 12.57
N ASN A 281 -5.23 30.63 13.33
CA ASN A 281 -3.88 30.87 12.83
C ASN A 281 -3.20 29.52 12.52
N GLN A 282 -2.70 29.33 11.30
CA GLN A 282 -2.14 28.08 10.80
C GLN A 282 -0.94 27.59 11.64
N GLN A 283 -0.04 28.50 12.03
CA GLN A 283 1.11 28.16 12.87
C GLN A 283 0.66 27.68 14.27
N GLN A 284 -0.31 28.37 14.88
CA GLN A 284 -0.85 27.95 16.17
C GLN A 284 -1.63 26.63 16.07
N ALA A 285 -2.32 26.40 14.97
CA ALA A 285 -3.00 25.14 14.69
C ALA A 285 -2.00 23.98 14.60
N THR A 286 -0.91 24.14 13.84
CA THR A 286 0.19 23.17 13.77
C THR A 286 0.77 22.90 15.15
N GLN A 287 1.05 23.97 15.93
CA GLN A 287 1.57 23.83 17.30
C GLN A 287 0.58 23.11 18.24
N THR A 288 -0.72 23.27 18.03
CA THR A 288 -1.74 22.59 18.84
C THR A 288 -1.69 21.08 18.57
N ILE A 289 -1.57 20.66 17.31
CA ILE A 289 -1.46 19.25 16.94
C ILE A 289 -0.16 18.65 17.48
N THR A 290 0.98 19.29 17.23
CA THR A 290 2.27 18.76 17.69
C THR A 290 2.40 18.70 19.20
N LYS A 291 1.83 19.65 19.94
CA LYS A 291 1.77 19.59 21.41
C LYS A 291 0.86 18.46 21.91
N LEU A 292 -0.26 18.20 21.22
CA LEU A 292 -1.13 17.07 21.54
C LEU A 292 -0.34 15.77 21.41
N TRP A 293 0.39 15.57 20.30
CA TRP A 293 1.22 14.39 20.09
C TRP A 293 2.29 14.26 21.19
N GLN A 294 3.09 15.30 21.40
CA GLN A 294 4.15 15.30 22.41
C GLN A 294 3.63 15.05 23.84
N SER A 295 2.43 15.51 24.17
CA SER A 295 1.84 15.23 25.48
C SER A 295 1.49 13.75 25.65
N ALA A 296 1.10 13.08 24.57
CA ALA A 296 0.74 11.66 24.58
C ALA A 296 1.95 10.73 24.69
N ALA A 297 3.18 11.23 24.47
CA ALA A 297 4.40 10.46 24.72
C ALA A 297 4.54 10.07 26.22
N THR A 298 4.14 10.95 27.12
CA THR A 298 4.21 10.70 28.57
C THR A 298 2.86 10.45 29.22
N ASN A 299 1.78 10.92 28.58
CA ASN A 299 0.41 10.80 29.05
C ASN A 299 -0.49 10.37 27.88
N PRO A 300 -0.48 9.08 27.50
CA PRO A 300 -1.32 8.58 26.45
C PRO A 300 -2.80 8.89 26.71
N LEU A 301 -3.58 9.10 25.65
CA LEU A 301 -4.98 9.44 25.79
C LEU A 301 -5.81 8.19 26.13
N PRO A 302 -6.62 8.22 27.21
CA PRO A 302 -7.54 7.14 27.51
C PRO A 302 -8.71 7.11 26.51
N LEU A 303 -9.35 5.95 26.43
CA LEU A 303 -10.59 5.79 25.68
C LEU A 303 -11.79 6.14 26.58
N LYS A 304 -12.78 6.82 26.01
CA LYS A 304 -14.03 7.13 26.71
C LYS A 304 -14.85 5.87 27.00
N ASN A 305 -14.76 4.87 26.13
CA ASN A 305 -15.46 3.59 26.22
C ASN A 305 -14.48 2.41 26.41
N ALA A 306 -13.64 2.48 27.43
CA ALA A 306 -12.61 1.47 27.74
C ALA A 306 -13.13 0.03 28.03
N LYS A 307 -14.47 -0.21 27.99
CA LYS A 307 -15.03 -1.55 28.21
C LYS A 307 -14.80 -2.55 27.05
N SER A 308 -14.58 -2.04 25.85
CA SER A 308 -14.41 -2.83 24.63
C SER A 308 -12.95 -2.91 24.15
N ASP A 309 -12.12 -1.96 24.59
CA ASP A 309 -10.69 -1.88 24.26
C ASP A 309 -9.98 -1.20 25.45
N ASN A 310 -8.89 -1.79 25.92
CA ASN A 310 -8.10 -1.30 27.04
C ASN A 310 -6.82 -0.59 26.62
N ARG A 311 -6.62 -0.36 25.32
CA ARG A 311 -5.46 0.39 24.82
C ARG A 311 -5.58 1.88 25.19
N GLU A 312 -4.44 2.52 25.22
CA GLU A 312 -4.31 3.98 25.28
C GLU A 312 -3.73 4.49 23.97
N VAL A 313 -4.05 5.72 23.60
CA VAL A 313 -3.58 6.31 22.34
C VAL A 313 -2.28 7.04 22.60
N THR A 314 -1.18 6.40 22.20
CA THR A 314 0.19 6.93 22.31
C THR A 314 0.46 8.02 21.27
N GLU A 315 1.60 8.71 21.41
CA GLU A 315 2.09 9.67 20.42
C GLU A 315 2.11 9.06 19.01
N SER A 316 2.68 7.85 18.86
CA SER A 316 2.79 7.16 17.58
C SER A 316 1.41 6.85 16.96
N LEU A 317 0.44 6.41 17.76
CA LEU A 317 -0.93 6.17 17.28
C LEU A 317 -1.64 7.47 16.86
N LEU A 318 -1.37 8.61 17.49
CA LEU A 318 -1.86 9.92 17.04
C LEU A 318 -1.25 10.31 15.69
N VAL A 319 0.04 10.07 15.50
CA VAL A 319 0.73 10.33 14.22
C VAL A 319 0.19 9.44 13.13
N ILE A 320 0.04 8.12 13.37
CA ILE A 320 -0.52 7.15 12.42
C ILE A 320 -1.96 7.53 12.06
N GLY A 321 -2.81 7.82 13.05
CA GLY A 321 -4.21 8.23 12.79
C GLY A 321 -4.31 9.53 12.00
N THR A 322 -3.39 10.49 12.24
CA THR A 322 -3.32 11.70 11.42
C THR A 322 -2.89 11.37 9.99
N ALA A 323 -1.82 10.58 9.82
CA ALA A 323 -1.35 10.16 8.50
C ALA A 323 -2.45 9.44 7.71
N SER A 324 -3.15 8.50 8.35
CA SER A 324 -4.31 7.78 7.78
C SER A 324 -5.33 8.74 7.17
N ALA A 325 -5.74 9.74 7.93
CA ALA A 325 -6.75 10.70 7.49
C ALA A 325 -6.27 11.62 6.35
N LEU A 326 -4.97 11.85 6.22
CA LEU A 326 -4.40 12.68 5.15
C LEU A 326 -4.43 12.00 3.78
N TYR A 327 -4.65 10.68 3.71
CA TYR A 327 -4.79 9.95 2.45
C TYR A 327 -6.03 10.35 1.66
N ASP A 328 -7.06 10.85 2.34
CA ASP A 328 -8.32 11.26 1.68
C ASP A 328 -8.83 12.60 2.19
N SER A 329 -8.81 13.62 1.32
CA SER A 329 -9.33 14.94 1.66
C SER A 329 -10.85 14.99 1.74
N GLY A 330 -11.58 14.07 1.09
CA GLY A 330 -13.04 14.01 1.08
C GLY A 330 -13.63 13.41 2.36
N GLU A 331 -13.10 12.26 2.80
CA GLU A 331 -13.62 11.52 3.95
C GLU A 331 -12.69 11.59 5.15
N GLY A 332 -11.39 11.45 4.97
CA GLY A 332 -10.41 11.44 6.05
C GLY A 332 -10.31 12.78 6.80
N TRP A 333 -10.32 13.91 6.08
CA TRP A 333 -10.22 15.22 6.71
C TRP A 333 -11.40 15.55 7.63
N PRO A 334 -12.68 15.30 7.28
CA PRO A 334 -13.79 15.42 8.21
C PRO A 334 -13.62 14.56 9.48
N GLU A 335 -13.14 13.33 9.35
CA GLU A 335 -12.93 12.46 10.50
C GLU A 335 -11.75 12.92 11.37
N LEU A 336 -10.67 13.42 10.78
CA LEU A 336 -9.56 14.02 11.51
C LEU A 336 -10.01 15.25 12.33
N ARG A 337 -10.91 16.11 11.79
CA ARG A 337 -11.49 17.21 12.56
C ARG A 337 -12.23 16.73 13.80
N LYS A 338 -13.01 15.65 13.68
CA LYS A 338 -13.73 15.03 14.82
C LYS A 338 -12.76 14.43 15.84
N ALA A 339 -11.76 13.67 15.34
CA ALA A 339 -10.74 13.06 16.19
C ALA A 339 -9.95 14.10 16.98
N LEU A 340 -9.52 15.19 16.34
CA LEU A 340 -8.87 16.33 17.00
C LEU A 340 -9.78 16.97 18.06
N ALA A 341 -11.07 17.19 17.75
CA ALA A 341 -12.01 17.76 18.70
C ALA A 341 -12.22 16.88 19.95
N GLN A 342 -12.15 15.56 19.79
CA GLN A 342 -12.22 14.61 20.91
C GLN A 342 -10.89 14.58 21.70
N ALA A 343 -9.76 14.49 20.99
CA ALA A 343 -8.44 14.40 21.61
C ALA A 343 -8.07 15.63 22.43
N LEU A 344 -8.46 16.83 21.98
CA LEU A 344 -8.31 18.08 22.74
C LEU A 344 -9.18 18.14 24.00
N LYS A 345 -10.16 17.23 24.15
CA LYS A 345 -10.94 17.02 25.40
C LYS A 345 -10.39 15.87 26.25
N GLY A 346 -9.26 15.26 25.86
CA GLY A 346 -8.55 14.23 26.60
C GLY A 346 -8.98 12.78 26.32
N TYR A 347 -9.63 12.48 25.16
CA TYR A 347 -10.04 11.14 24.79
C TYR A 347 -9.56 10.76 23.39
N GLY A 348 -9.12 9.51 23.21
CA GLY A 348 -8.44 9.03 21.99
C GLY A 348 -9.25 8.16 21.04
N ASP A 349 -10.53 7.84 21.32
CA ASP A 349 -11.31 6.81 20.59
C ASP A 349 -11.29 7.01 19.07
N LEU A 350 -11.57 8.21 18.57
CA LEU A 350 -11.64 8.46 17.13
C LEU A 350 -10.25 8.44 16.47
N TYR A 351 -9.21 8.82 17.20
CA TYR A 351 -7.83 8.67 16.70
C TYR A 351 -7.41 7.20 16.61
N LEU A 352 -7.83 6.41 17.59
CA LEU A 352 -7.59 4.97 17.57
C LEU A 352 -8.28 4.29 16.37
N GLU A 353 -9.53 4.71 16.08
CA GLU A 353 -10.25 4.23 14.89
C GLU A 353 -9.52 4.58 13.58
N LEU A 354 -8.94 5.77 13.47
CA LEU A 354 -8.14 6.17 12.31
C LEU A 354 -6.83 5.38 12.22
N ALA A 355 -6.18 5.13 13.35
CA ALA A 355 -4.96 4.32 13.40
C ALA A 355 -5.25 2.85 13.07
N ASP A 356 -6.31 2.27 13.64
CA ASP A 356 -6.74 0.90 13.36
C ASP A 356 -7.14 0.71 11.87
N LEU A 357 -7.77 1.73 11.27
CA LEU A 357 -8.07 1.72 9.83
C LEU A 357 -6.79 1.64 8.98
N TYR A 358 -5.76 2.40 9.34
CA TYR A 358 -4.48 2.41 8.62
C TYR A 358 -3.71 1.11 8.79
N THR A 359 -3.69 0.58 10.01
CA THR A 359 -2.92 -0.62 10.35
C THR A 359 -3.64 -1.93 10.02
N GLY A 360 -4.93 -1.87 9.67
CA GLY A 360 -5.75 -3.04 9.37
C GLY A 360 -6.19 -3.82 10.62
N ARG A 361 -5.99 -3.27 11.83
CA ARG A 361 -6.36 -3.92 13.08
C ARG A 361 -7.88 -4.03 13.24
N GLN A 362 -8.35 -5.22 13.57
CA GLN A 362 -9.76 -5.50 13.80
C GLN A 362 -10.16 -5.21 15.26
N LYS A 363 -11.48 -5.09 15.50
CA LYS A 363 -12.03 -4.80 16.85
C LYS A 363 -11.73 -5.88 17.88
N ASP A 364 -11.51 -7.12 17.45
CA ASP A 364 -11.15 -8.25 18.31
C ASP A 364 -9.64 -8.30 18.61
N GLY A 365 -8.86 -7.36 18.08
CA GLY A 365 -7.42 -7.26 18.29
C GLY A 365 -6.58 -8.04 17.29
N THR A 366 -7.19 -8.64 16.28
CA THR A 366 -6.46 -9.39 15.24
C THR A 366 -6.04 -8.52 14.06
N TYR A 367 -5.00 -8.98 13.36
CA TYR A 367 -4.55 -8.44 12.07
C TYR A 367 -4.77 -9.53 11.01
N PRO A 368 -5.87 -9.47 10.24
CA PRO A 368 -6.19 -10.50 9.24
C PRO A 368 -5.24 -10.52 8.04
N ASN A 369 -4.45 -9.47 7.87
CA ASN A 369 -3.38 -9.38 6.88
C ASN A 369 -2.02 -9.25 7.58
N ASN A 370 -0.96 -9.51 6.82
CA ASN A 370 0.42 -9.42 7.29
C ASN A 370 1.14 -8.19 6.70
N GLU A 371 0.41 -7.11 6.42
CA GLU A 371 0.92 -5.96 5.66
C GLU A 371 2.15 -5.32 6.33
N PHE A 372 2.17 -5.24 7.66
CA PHE A 372 3.33 -4.73 8.40
C PHE A 372 4.57 -5.60 8.16
N ASP A 373 4.46 -6.91 8.35
CA ASP A 373 5.58 -7.84 8.23
C ASP A 373 6.07 -7.95 6.80
N SER A 374 5.14 -8.16 5.85
CA SER A 374 5.45 -8.29 4.42
C SER A 374 5.99 -6.99 3.84
N GLY A 375 5.40 -5.86 4.19
CA GLY A 375 5.84 -4.55 3.73
C GLY A 375 7.27 -4.26 4.14
N ALA A 376 7.62 -4.46 5.40
CA ALA A 376 8.96 -4.24 5.91
C ALA A 376 10.03 -5.11 5.22
N ILE A 377 9.72 -6.38 4.94
CA ILE A 377 10.66 -7.31 4.27
C ILE A 377 10.78 -6.98 2.77
N ILE A 378 9.66 -6.72 2.10
CA ILE A 378 9.65 -6.37 0.66
C ILE A 378 10.43 -5.07 0.43
N ASP A 379 10.19 -4.04 1.24
CA ASP A 379 10.93 -2.77 1.16
C ASP A 379 12.44 -2.99 1.31
N CYS A 380 12.88 -3.82 2.26
CA CYS A 380 14.28 -4.11 2.44
C CYS A 380 14.89 -4.89 1.26
N LEU A 381 14.11 -5.73 0.56
CA LEU A 381 14.56 -6.44 -0.63
C LEU A 381 14.70 -5.54 -1.85
N ASP A 382 13.82 -4.55 -1.96
CA ASP A 382 13.75 -3.66 -3.13
C ASP A 382 14.63 -2.42 -2.97
N PHE A 383 14.80 -1.93 -1.74
CA PHE A 383 15.57 -0.74 -1.40
C PHE A 383 16.64 -1.06 -0.34
N ALA A 384 17.60 -1.89 -0.73
CA ALA A 384 18.71 -2.27 0.15
C ALA A 384 19.46 -1.03 0.70
N ASP A 385 19.77 -1.03 1.98
CA ASP A 385 20.44 0.08 2.64
C ASP A 385 21.87 -0.28 3.04
N ALA A 386 22.85 0.30 2.37
CA ALA A 386 24.27 0.09 2.65
C ALA A 386 24.82 1.03 3.74
N ARG A 387 24.07 2.08 4.16
CA ARG A 387 24.48 3.06 5.15
C ARG A 387 24.75 2.40 6.51
N THR A 388 25.63 2.99 7.31
CA THR A 388 25.75 2.63 8.72
C THR A 388 24.57 3.17 9.54
N PRO A 389 24.27 2.61 10.72
CA PRO A 389 23.21 3.16 11.59
C PRO A 389 23.44 4.63 11.94
N GLN A 390 24.69 5.07 12.10
CA GLN A 390 25.06 6.46 12.37
C GLN A 390 24.76 7.39 11.17
N GLU A 391 25.02 6.92 9.95
CA GLU A 391 24.64 7.65 8.73
C GLU A 391 23.13 7.75 8.60
N ILE A 392 22.38 6.66 8.88
CA ILE A 392 20.92 6.67 8.89
C ILE A 392 20.39 7.68 9.93
N ARG A 393 20.98 7.74 11.12
CA ARG A 393 20.63 8.73 12.14
C ARG A 393 20.89 10.16 11.68
N ALA A 394 22.07 10.41 11.11
CA ALA A 394 22.40 11.73 10.57
C ALA A 394 21.48 12.16 9.42
N ASP A 395 21.00 11.20 8.62
CA ASP A 395 20.02 11.45 7.56
C ASP A 395 18.63 11.69 8.16
N ALA A 396 18.25 10.99 9.24
CA ALA A 396 16.99 11.24 9.97
C ALA A 396 16.92 12.67 10.53
N GLU A 397 18.05 13.22 11.01
CA GLU A 397 18.14 14.61 11.45
C GLU A 397 17.85 15.58 10.28
N LYS A 398 18.37 15.31 9.08
CA LYS A 398 18.07 16.11 7.85
C LYS A 398 16.61 15.95 7.39
N VAL A 399 16.01 14.77 7.60
CA VAL A 399 14.58 14.55 7.35
C VAL A 399 13.74 15.40 8.30
N ALA A 400 14.07 15.42 9.59
CA ALA A 400 13.39 16.22 10.59
C ALA A 400 13.55 17.75 10.35
N GLU A 401 14.71 18.19 9.83
CA GLU A 401 14.92 19.58 9.41
C GLU A 401 14.03 19.96 8.20
N ALA A 402 13.89 19.05 7.22
CA ALA A 402 13.11 19.28 6.02
C ALA A 402 11.59 19.15 6.25
N ALA A 403 11.18 18.33 7.18
CA ALA A 403 9.81 18.02 7.54
C ALA A 403 9.65 18.01 9.07
N PRO A 404 9.47 19.19 9.70
CA PRO A 404 9.55 19.28 11.16
C PRO A 404 8.37 18.65 11.92
N VAL A 405 7.29 18.25 11.24
CA VAL A 405 6.14 17.61 11.88
C VAL A 405 6.23 16.09 11.80
N PHE A 406 6.28 15.51 10.60
CA PHE A 406 6.34 14.04 10.41
C PHE A 406 7.77 13.48 10.36
N GLY A 407 8.76 14.29 9.94
CA GLY A 407 10.14 13.85 9.81
C GLY A 407 10.73 13.18 11.06
N PRO A 408 10.50 13.69 12.27
CA PRO A 408 10.99 13.05 13.51
C PRO A 408 10.48 11.62 13.73
N TYR A 409 9.31 11.26 13.19
CA TYR A 409 8.67 9.96 13.40
C TYR A 409 9.00 8.93 12.32
N ILE A 410 9.28 9.37 11.10
CA ILE A 410 9.55 8.47 9.98
C ILE A 410 11.02 8.47 9.50
N GLY A 411 11.85 9.35 10.05
CA GLY A 411 13.22 9.54 9.60
C GLY A 411 14.11 8.30 9.70
N LEU A 412 13.79 7.37 10.59
CA LEU A 412 14.52 6.10 10.76
C LEU A 412 13.90 4.93 9.97
N SER A 413 12.90 5.17 9.12
CA SER A 413 12.38 4.13 8.24
C SER A 413 13.54 3.56 7.40
N GLY A 414 13.61 2.25 7.24
CA GLY A 414 14.75 1.59 6.60
C GLY A 414 15.91 1.19 7.53
N LEU A 415 15.91 1.57 8.82
CA LEU A 415 16.95 1.12 9.76
C LEU A 415 17.04 -0.41 9.84
N ALA A 416 15.93 -1.12 9.77
CA ALA A 416 15.89 -2.58 9.72
C ALA A 416 16.61 -3.12 8.48
N CYS A 417 16.45 -2.48 7.31
CA CYS A 417 17.03 -2.95 6.05
C CYS A 417 18.56 -3.01 6.08
N LYS A 418 19.21 -2.18 6.91
CA LYS A 418 20.65 -2.26 7.16
C LYS A 418 21.11 -3.65 7.63
N TYR A 419 20.25 -4.36 8.33
CA TYR A 419 20.57 -5.69 8.92
C TYR A 419 20.01 -6.84 8.10
N PHE A 420 19.37 -6.54 6.97
CA PHE A 420 18.85 -7.53 6.04
C PHE A 420 19.85 -7.72 4.89
N ALA A 421 20.44 -8.93 4.81
CA ALA A 421 21.33 -9.26 3.70
C ALA A 421 20.52 -9.54 2.44
N THR A 422 20.49 -8.60 1.51
CA THR A 422 19.68 -8.68 0.30
C THR A 422 20.53 -9.05 -0.93
N PRO A 423 19.94 -9.78 -1.90
CA PRO A 423 20.44 -9.78 -3.26
C PRO A 423 20.40 -8.35 -3.84
N GLN A 424 21.24 -8.09 -4.86
CA GLN A 424 21.14 -6.78 -5.53
C GLN A 424 19.76 -6.63 -6.17
N PRO A 425 19.02 -5.54 -5.89
CA PRO A 425 17.71 -5.32 -6.46
C PRO A 425 17.80 -5.13 -7.98
N VAL A 426 16.71 -5.45 -8.68
CA VAL A 426 16.61 -5.19 -10.12
C VAL A 426 16.42 -3.69 -10.35
N GLU A 427 17.42 -3.04 -10.92
CA GLU A 427 17.33 -1.62 -11.23
C GLU A 427 16.32 -1.32 -12.34
N VAL A 428 15.42 -0.39 -12.10
CA VAL A 428 14.54 0.16 -13.12
C VAL A 428 15.27 1.25 -13.89
N THR A 429 15.84 0.88 -15.02
CA THR A 429 16.48 1.82 -15.95
C THR A 429 15.48 2.34 -16.97
N LYS A 430 15.87 3.34 -17.75
CA LYS A 430 15.04 3.87 -18.85
C LYS A 430 14.60 2.76 -19.79
N THR A 431 13.29 2.48 -19.83
CA THR A 431 12.72 1.35 -20.56
C THR A 431 11.69 1.84 -21.56
N LYS A 432 11.89 1.47 -22.82
CA LYS A 432 10.92 1.72 -23.88
C LYS A 432 10.01 0.49 -24.00
N THR A 433 8.72 0.70 -23.83
CA THR A 433 7.68 -0.33 -23.98
C THR A 433 7.07 -0.28 -25.38
N ASN A 434 6.39 -1.36 -25.77
CA ASN A 434 5.69 -1.44 -27.05
C ASN A 434 4.29 -0.77 -27.02
N ALA A 435 3.83 -0.34 -25.87
CA ALA A 435 2.56 0.38 -25.68
C ALA A 435 2.75 1.56 -24.72
N THR A 436 1.86 2.55 -24.79
CA THR A 436 1.85 3.69 -23.87
C THR A 436 1.30 3.28 -22.52
N ILE A 437 1.95 3.77 -21.45
CA ILE A 437 1.53 3.62 -20.06
C ILE A 437 0.96 4.96 -19.60
N VAL A 438 -0.19 4.96 -18.93
CA VAL A 438 -0.74 6.15 -18.28
C VAL A 438 -0.21 6.20 -16.85
N ILE A 439 0.43 7.31 -16.50
CA ILE A 439 0.90 7.59 -15.14
C ILE A 439 0.01 8.65 -14.55
N VAL A 440 -0.52 8.42 -13.36
CA VAL A 440 -1.34 9.40 -12.63
C VAL A 440 -0.55 9.92 -11.43
N GLY A 441 -0.56 11.23 -11.26
CA GLY A 441 0.06 11.86 -10.11
C GLY A 441 -0.84 12.94 -9.51
N THR A 442 -1.01 12.92 -8.19
CA THR A 442 -1.79 13.88 -7.43
C THR A 442 -0.88 14.95 -6.84
N THR A 443 -1.24 16.24 -7.00
CA THR A 443 -0.34 17.35 -6.62
C THR A 443 -0.11 17.47 -5.13
N GLY A 444 -1.11 17.14 -4.31
CA GLY A 444 -1.07 17.14 -2.85
C GLY A 444 -1.04 15.73 -2.25
N ASP A 445 -0.40 14.77 -2.94
CA ASP A 445 -0.28 13.39 -2.46
C ASP A 445 0.69 13.32 -1.27
N PRO A 446 0.24 12.86 -0.08
CA PRO A 446 1.11 12.74 1.09
C PRO A 446 2.09 11.57 1.00
N ALA A 447 1.69 10.45 0.36
CA ALA A 447 2.43 9.19 0.40
C ALA A 447 3.35 9.03 -0.81
N THR A 448 2.88 9.41 -2.01
CA THR A 448 3.66 9.34 -3.25
C THR A 448 3.74 10.73 -3.89
N PRO A 449 4.72 11.55 -3.47
CA PRO A 449 4.86 12.93 -3.93
C PRO A 449 4.78 13.08 -5.45
N TYR A 450 4.04 14.06 -5.97
CA TYR A 450 3.85 14.32 -7.40
C TYR A 450 5.17 14.33 -8.20
N ALA A 451 6.28 14.72 -7.55
CA ALA A 451 7.61 14.69 -8.15
C ALA A 451 8.02 13.28 -8.61
N TRP A 452 7.55 12.22 -7.90
CA TRP A 452 7.85 10.84 -8.25
C TRP A 452 7.12 10.41 -9.53
N ALA A 453 5.87 10.82 -9.71
CA ALA A 453 5.14 10.58 -10.97
C ALA A 453 5.86 11.18 -12.17
N LYS A 454 6.39 12.41 -12.03
CA LYS A 454 7.25 13.03 -13.05
C LYS A 454 8.57 12.28 -13.25
N GLY A 455 9.12 11.71 -12.20
CA GLY A 455 10.32 10.88 -12.22
C GLY A 455 10.09 9.58 -12.99
N LEU A 456 9.02 8.87 -12.68
CA LEU A 456 8.64 7.62 -13.36
C LEU A 456 8.36 7.86 -14.85
N ALA A 457 7.68 8.96 -15.19
CA ALA A 457 7.44 9.33 -16.60
C ALA A 457 8.72 9.52 -17.42
N LYS A 458 9.80 9.99 -16.79
CA LYS A 458 11.13 10.09 -17.46
C LYS A 458 11.79 8.72 -17.68
N LEU A 459 11.46 7.73 -16.83
CA LEU A 459 11.96 6.35 -16.98
C LEU A 459 11.20 5.57 -18.04
N LEU A 460 9.93 5.87 -18.21
CA LEU A 460 9.03 5.22 -19.16
C LEU A 460 8.69 6.20 -20.29
N PRO A 461 9.56 6.36 -21.30
CA PRO A 461 9.39 7.40 -22.33
C PRO A 461 8.14 7.24 -23.20
N ASN A 462 7.51 6.06 -23.19
CA ASN A 462 6.20 5.80 -23.78
C ASN A 462 5.11 5.90 -22.70
N SER A 463 5.09 6.98 -21.91
CA SER A 463 4.04 7.23 -20.93
C SER A 463 3.43 8.61 -21.09
N ASP A 464 2.14 8.72 -20.76
CA ASP A 464 1.43 9.99 -20.63
C ASP A 464 1.17 10.26 -19.14
N LEU A 465 1.53 11.47 -18.69
CA LEU A 465 1.29 11.90 -17.30
C LEU A 465 -0.05 12.62 -17.21
N LEU A 466 -0.99 12.01 -16.52
CA LEU A 466 -2.28 12.57 -16.11
C LEU A 466 -2.13 13.17 -14.70
N THR A 467 -2.49 14.44 -14.53
CA THR A 467 -2.33 15.13 -13.25
C THR A 467 -3.67 15.39 -12.59
N TYR A 468 -3.85 14.87 -11.38
CA TYR A 468 -4.91 15.31 -10.49
C TYR A 468 -4.42 16.49 -9.64
N VAL A 469 -5.06 17.65 -9.80
CA VAL A 469 -4.77 18.86 -9.03
C VAL A 469 -5.69 18.88 -7.83
N GLY A 470 -5.21 18.35 -6.72
CA GLY A 470 -5.99 18.17 -5.49
C GLY A 470 -5.14 17.54 -4.40
N ASP A 471 -5.75 17.25 -3.26
CA ASP A 471 -5.12 16.66 -2.08
C ASP A 471 -5.57 15.22 -1.86
N GLY A 472 -4.70 14.41 -1.28
CA GLY A 472 -4.90 13.00 -0.95
C GLY A 472 -4.13 12.05 -1.86
N HIS A 473 -4.17 10.75 -1.54
CA HIS A 473 -3.37 9.72 -2.17
C HIS A 473 -4.08 9.11 -3.38
N THR A 474 -3.37 9.00 -4.51
CA THR A 474 -3.86 8.52 -5.83
C THR A 474 -4.91 9.45 -6.47
N GLY A 475 -5.37 9.14 -7.67
CA GLY A 475 -6.34 9.96 -8.42
C GLY A 475 -7.58 9.20 -8.87
N GLN A 476 -7.44 7.94 -9.31
CA GLN A 476 -8.52 7.14 -9.85
C GLN A 476 -9.45 6.62 -8.73
N GLY A 477 -10.77 6.66 -8.98
CA GLY A 477 -11.78 6.13 -8.08
C GLY A 477 -12.12 7.07 -6.91
N ARG A 478 -11.69 8.34 -6.98
CA ARG A 478 -11.98 9.37 -5.96
C ARG A 478 -13.14 10.29 -6.35
N GLY A 479 -13.95 9.89 -7.35
CA GLY A 479 -15.12 10.63 -7.78
C GLY A 479 -14.81 11.86 -8.65
N ASN A 480 -13.59 11.99 -9.18
CA ASN A 480 -13.27 13.02 -10.15
C ASN A 480 -13.51 12.52 -11.59
N ALA A 481 -14.62 12.91 -12.19
CA ALA A 481 -15.02 12.45 -13.50
C ALA A 481 -13.96 12.69 -14.60
N CYS A 482 -13.17 13.79 -14.51
CA CYS A 482 -12.12 14.06 -15.49
C CYS A 482 -11.01 13.00 -15.46
N ILE A 483 -10.62 12.54 -14.27
CA ILE A 483 -9.64 11.46 -14.10
C ILE A 483 -10.25 10.13 -14.49
N ASP A 484 -11.42 9.80 -13.92
CA ASP A 484 -12.05 8.50 -14.07
C ASP A 484 -12.48 8.25 -15.53
N ASP A 485 -13.08 9.23 -16.20
CA ASP A 485 -13.47 9.13 -17.63
C ASP A 485 -12.25 8.97 -18.55
N ALA A 486 -11.13 9.65 -18.25
CA ALA A 486 -9.90 9.52 -19.04
C ALA A 486 -9.29 8.12 -18.91
N ILE A 487 -9.28 7.55 -17.71
CA ILE A 487 -8.79 6.20 -17.44
C ILE A 487 -9.74 5.15 -18.07
N ASP A 488 -11.05 5.32 -17.93
CA ASP A 488 -12.05 4.45 -18.53
C ASP A 488 -11.93 4.45 -20.06
N ALA A 489 -11.79 5.61 -20.69
CA ALA A 489 -11.60 5.71 -22.14
C ALA A 489 -10.32 4.99 -22.59
N PHE A 490 -9.25 5.07 -21.79
CA PHE A 490 -8.03 4.33 -22.04
C PHE A 490 -8.24 2.82 -21.94
N TYR A 491 -8.87 2.32 -20.85
CA TYR A 491 -9.14 0.89 -20.71
C TYR A 491 -10.15 0.35 -21.72
N LEU A 492 -11.19 1.11 -22.08
CA LEU A 492 -12.26 0.62 -22.96
C LEU A 492 -11.92 0.73 -24.44
N LYS A 493 -11.22 1.80 -24.85
CA LYS A 493 -11.01 2.14 -26.26
C LYS A 493 -9.53 2.24 -26.66
N GLY A 494 -8.60 2.22 -25.68
CA GLY A 494 -7.20 2.53 -25.92
C GLY A 494 -6.95 4.01 -26.23
N THR A 495 -7.93 4.88 -25.93
CA THR A 495 -7.80 6.32 -26.14
C THR A 495 -6.91 6.88 -25.07
N LEU A 496 -5.76 7.42 -25.44
CA LEU A 496 -4.84 8.07 -24.50
C LEU A 496 -5.46 9.38 -23.98
N PRO A 497 -5.22 9.72 -22.71
CA PRO A 497 -5.50 11.07 -22.21
C PRO A 497 -4.84 12.13 -23.09
N THR A 498 -5.42 13.32 -23.18
CA THR A 498 -4.73 14.45 -23.81
C THR A 498 -3.40 14.68 -23.11
N ALA A 499 -2.32 14.78 -23.87
CA ALA A 499 -0.96 14.94 -23.32
C ALA A 499 -0.91 16.11 -22.31
N GLY A 500 -0.47 15.81 -21.09
CA GLY A 500 -0.39 16.78 -20.00
C GLY A 500 -1.76 17.19 -19.42
N LEU A 501 -2.81 16.37 -19.59
CA LEU A 501 -4.13 16.62 -19.01
C LEU A 501 -4.03 16.85 -17.50
N ARG A 502 -4.65 17.94 -17.03
CA ARG A 502 -4.75 18.30 -15.62
C ARG A 502 -6.22 18.41 -15.23
N CYS A 503 -6.61 17.58 -14.30
CA CYS A 503 -7.97 17.56 -13.74
C CYS A 503 -7.95 18.22 -12.36
N THR A 504 -8.82 19.18 -12.13
CA THR A 504 -8.95 19.86 -10.83
C THR A 504 -9.98 19.16 -9.96
N ALA A 505 -9.75 19.16 -8.65
CA ALA A 505 -10.71 18.68 -7.66
C ALA A 505 -12.02 19.46 -7.68
#